data_689de223a0f5dd4e9a94c9d37c1d370d
#
_entry.id   689de223a0f5dd4e9a94c9d37c1d370d
#
_cell.length_a   1.000
_cell.length_b   1.000
_cell.length_c   1.000
_cell.angle_alpha   90.00
_cell.angle_beta   90.00
_cell.angle_gamma   90.00
#
_symmetry.space_group_name_H-M   'P 1'
#
loop_
_entity.id
_entity.type
_entity.pdbx_description
1 polymer ?
#
loop_
_entity_poly.entity_id
_entity_poly.type
_entity_poly.pdbx_seq_one_letter_code
_entity_poly.pdbx_strand_id
1 'polypeptide(L)'
;VDTKGMLLDKNYFTTLAFVEVNEAGERTFSFARKPGADTKIQKEEIDIDVLDQTNIFHVGSLSLTDQPARDTTFYAVKRAKNKGSIISYDPNYRASLWENEETAKKHMRSLIPYVDIMKISDEETGLLTDHENVMEAAETLYRQGVKVVAVTLGGNGAYIYNKEGGCAVPGFTVEHVADTNGAGDSFWGGFLYKISQSGKKVDDLTLEELTEYARFGNAVASLCVEKKGAIPAMPELSQVEERMEDTKWI
;
A
#
# COMPACT_ATOMS: atom_id res chain seq x y z
N VAL A 1 2.69 2.19 -17.99
CA VAL A 1 2.62 3.24 -16.96
C VAL A 1 3.01 4.57 -17.58
N ASP A 2 2.21 5.60 -17.36
CA ASP A 2 2.55 6.97 -17.75
C ASP A 2 3.57 7.55 -16.76
N THR A 3 4.69 8.05 -17.27
CA THR A 3 5.79 8.62 -16.47
C THR A 3 5.83 10.15 -16.54
N LYS A 4 4.75 10.79 -17.02
CA LYS A 4 4.67 12.23 -17.21
C LYS A 4 4.93 13.04 -15.94
N GLY A 5 4.53 12.51 -14.78
CA GLY A 5 4.79 13.10 -13.47
C GLY A 5 6.14 12.73 -12.85
N MET A 6 7.01 11.97 -13.54
CA MET A 6 8.31 11.60 -13.01
C MET A 6 9.33 12.73 -13.22
N LEU A 7 10.00 13.11 -12.13
CA LEU A 7 11.01 14.15 -12.13
C LEU A 7 12.40 13.55 -11.96
N LEU A 8 13.38 14.17 -12.60
CA LEU A 8 14.80 13.85 -12.44
C LEU A 8 15.50 15.00 -11.72
N ASP A 9 15.98 14.74 -10.50
CA ASP A 9 16.77 15.71 -9.76
C ASP A 9 18.26 15.65 -10.21
N LYS A 10 18.86 16.82 -10.44
CA LYS A 10 20.27 16.93 -10.86
C LYS A 10 21.25 16.94 -9.70
N ASN A 11 20.77 17.18 -8.48
CA ASN A 11 21.58 17.39 -7.29
C ASN A 11 21.57 16.19 -6.34
N TYR A 12 20.54 15.33 -6.45
CA TYR A 12 20.34 14.21 -5.56
C TYR A 12 20.21 12.90 -6.35
N PHE A 13 20.79 11.84 -5.82
CA PHE A 13 20.72 10.52 -6.44
C PHE A 13 19.40 9.81 -6.10
N THR A 14 19.01 8.88 -6.93
CA THR A 14 17.88 7.97 -6.65
C THR A 14 18.20 7.11 -5.44
N THR A 15 17.30 7.03 -4.47
CA THR A 15 17.41 6.11 -3.34
C THR A 15 17.69 4.69 -3.82
N LEU A 16 18.72 4.06 -3.24
CA LEU A 16 19.07 2.67 -3.49
C LEU A 16 18.64 1.81 -2.31
N ALA A 17 17.95 0.74 -2.60
CA ALA A 17 17.59 -0.30 -1.63
C ALA A 17 18.43 -1.55 -1.92
N PHE A 18 19.21 -1.97 -0.94
CA PHE A 18 19.97 -3.23 -0.98
C PHE A 18 19.20 -4.27 -0.21
N VAL A 19 18.96 -5.41 -0.83
CA VAL A 19 18.25 -6.53 -0.22
C VAL A 19 19.24 -7.66 -0.01
N GLU A 20 19.47 -8.01 1.24
CA GLU A 20 20.24 -9.19 1.63
C GLU A 20 19.27 -10.28 2.06
N VAL A 21 19.49 -11.50 1.57
CA VAL A 21 18.68 -12.67 1.92
C VAL A 21 19.62 -13.65 2.64
N ASN A 22 19.32 -13.97 3.90
CA ASN A 22 20.11 -14.94 4.66
C ASN A 22 19.78 -16.39 4.26
N GLU A 23 20.51 -17.36 4.82
CA GLU A 23 20.32 -18.80 4.53
C GLU A 23 18.93 -19.32 4.94
N ALA A 24 18.24 -18.64 5.87
CA ALA A 24 16.88 -18.95 6.29
C ALA A 24 15.80 -18.31 5.40
N GLY A 25 16.20 -17.52 4.37
CA GLY A 25 15.29 -16.80 3.47
C GLY A 25 14.77 -15.48 4.04
N GLU A 26 15.26 -15.06 5.21
CA GLU A 26 14.89 -13.76 5.81
C GLU A 26 15.62 -12.63 5.11
N ARG A 27 14.94 -11.50 5.00
CA ARG A 27 15.44 -10.33 4.28
C ARG A 27 15.79 -9.18 5.19
N THR A 28 16.92 -8.58 4.91
CA THR A 28 17.35 -7.32 5.51
C THR A 28 17.47 -6.26 4.43
N PHE A 29 16.88 -5.09 4.70
CA PHE A 29 16.94 -3.95 3.81
C PHE A 29 17.93 -2.92 4.35
N SER A 30 18.85 -2.51 3.48
CA SER A 30 19.73 -1.37 3.73
C SER A 30 19.51 -0.32 2.65
N PHE A 31 19.47 0.96 3.06
CA PHE A 31 19.14 2.05 2.14
C PHE A 31 20.28 3.07 2.06
N ALA A 32 20.64 3.44 0.84
CA ALA A 32 21.39 4.66 0.58
C ALA A 32 20.39 5.74 0.16
N ARG A 33 20.02 6.64 1.10
CA ARG A 33 18.90 7.60 0.94
C ARG A 33 19.17 9.00 1.53
N LYS A 34 20.28 9.21 2.19
CA LYS A 34 20.55 10.51 2.85
C LYS A 34 21.67 11.28 2.15
N PRO A 35 21.33 12.27 1.27
CA PRO A 35 20.00 12.65 0.79
C PRO A 35 19.59 11.91 -0.50
N GLY A 36 18.41 11.32 -0.53
CA GLY A 36 17.79 10.77 -1.75
C GLY A 36 16.90 11.80 -2.43
N ALA A 37 16.77 11.75 -3.76
CA ALA A 37 15.95 12.67 -4.55
C ALA A 37 14.47 12.66 -4.10
N ASP A 38 13.95 11.49 -3.73
CA ASP A 38 12.59 11.29 -3.25
C ASP A 38 12.26 12.06 -1.95
N THR A 39 13.28 12.47 -1.18
CA THR A 39 13.08 13.30 0.01
C THR A 39 13.07 14.79 -0.28
N LYS A 40 13.37 15.19 -1.52
CA LYS A 40 13.58 16.60 -1.91
C LYS A 40 12.51 17.19 -2.80
N ILE A 41 11.50 16.40 -3.13
CA ILE A 41 10.38 16.86 -3.97
C ILE A 41 9.67 18.08 -3.35
N GLN A 42 9.48 19.13 -4.15
CA GLN A 42 8.84 20.39 -3.78
C GLN A 42 7.40 20.46 -4.29
N LYS A 43 6.57 21.30 -3.67
CA LYS A 43 5.17 21.51 -4.09
C LYS A 43 5.05 22.02 -5.52
N GLU A 44 6.00 22.85 -5.93
CA GLU A 44 6.06 23.48 -7.24
C GLU A 44 6.40 22.50 -8.36
N GLU A 45 6.93 21.33 -8.00
CA GLU A 45 7.30 20.26 -8.94
C GLU A 45 6.16 19.30 -9.24
N ILE A 46 5.05 19.38 -8.48
CA ILE A 46 3.89 18.52 -8.71
C ILE A 46 3.16 18.97 -9.99
N ASP A 47 2.95 18.04 -10.91
CA ASP A 47 2.06 18.25 -12.06
C ASP A 47 0.61 18.33 -11.56
N ILE A 48 0.12 19.57 -11.47
CA ILE A 48 -1.20 19.85 -10.92
C ILE A 48 -2.31 19.33 -11.83
N ASP A 49 -2.11 19.32 -13.14
CA ASP A 49 -3.11 18.81 -14.09
C ASP A 49 -3.28 17.29 -13.96
N VAL A 50 -2.18 16.57 -13.75
CA VAL A 50 -2.22 15.13 -13.45
C VAL A 50 -2.91 14.89 -12.11
N LEU A 51 -2.54 15.64 -11.07
CA LEU A 51 -3.09 15.46 -9.73
C LEU A 51 -4.60 15.75 -9.69
N ASP A 52 -5.05 16.83 -10.34
CA ASP A 52 -6.45 17.26 -10.35
C ASP A 52 -7.39 16.30 -11.11
N GLN A 53 -6.85 15.48 -12.03
CA GLN A 53 -7.58 14.48 -12.81
C GLN A 53 -7.48 13.06 -12.21
N THR A 54 -6.76 12.88 -11.11
CA THR A 54 -6.54 11.59 -10.49
C THR A 54 -7.82 11.06 -9.82
N ASN A 55 -8.20 9.83 -10.11
CA ASN A 55 -9.32 9.15 -9.45
C ASN A 55 -8.91 8.57 -8.10
N ILE A 56 -7.74 7.93 -8.03
CA ILE A 56 -7.17 7.37 -6.81
C ILE A 56 -5.76 7.94 -6.64
N PHE A 57 -5.52 8.68 -5.56
CA PHE A 57 -4.20 9.17 -5.19
C PHE A 57 -3.62 8.26 -4.11
N HIS A 58 -2.61 7.48 -4.48
CA HIS A 58 -1.94 6.56 -3.57
C HIS A 58 -0.70 7.20 -2.96
N VAL A 59 -0.49 6.97 -1.66
CA VAL A 59 0.65 7.50 -0.90
C VAL A 59 1.18 6.45 0.07
N GLY A 60 2.50 6.45 0.25
CA GLY A 60 3.18 5.67 1.30
C GLY A 60 3.74 6.57 2.40
N SER A 61 4.32 5.98 3.45
CA SER A 61 4.91 6.77 4.55
C SER A 61 6.33 7.24 4.28
N LEU A 62 7.01 6.70 3.30
CA LEU A 62 8.42 7.04 3.04
C LEU A 62 8.61 8.50 2.63
N SER A 63 7.61 9.11 2.00
CA SER A 63 7.61 10.55 1.70
C SER A 63 7.39 11.42 2.94
N LEU A 64 7.04 10.83 4.08
CA LEU A 64 6.84 11.55 5.36
C LEU A 64 8.11 11.58 6.23
N THR A 65 9.17 10.87 5.86
CA THR A 65 10.40 10.77 6.66
C THR A 65 11.13 12.09 6.79
N ASP A 66 11.20 12.88 5.72
CA ASP A 66 12.00 14.10 5.63
C ASP A 66 11.25 15.28 5.02
N GLN A 67 11.79 16.48 5.23
CA GLN A 67 11.40 17.70 4.55
C GLN A 67 12.28 17.91 3.29
N PRO A 68 11.71 18.51 2.24
CA PRO A 68 10.37 19.09 2.09
C PRO A 68 9.29 18.08 1.64
N ALA A 69 9.67 16.82 1.32
CA ALA A 69 8.76 15.81 0.78
C ALA A 69 7.53 15.58 1.67
N ARG A 70 7.66 15.66 3.00
CA ARG A 70 6.54 15.55 3.94
C ARG A 70 5.47 16.62 3.69
N ASP A 71 5.86 17.88 3.65
CA ASP A 71 4.91 18.99 3.43
C ASP A 71 4.30 18.93 2.03
N THR A 72 5.10 18.50 1.05
CA THR A 72 4.64 18.29 -0.33
C THR A 72 3.62 17.16 -0.40
N THR A 73 3.83 16.07 0.32
CA THR A 73 2.87 14.96 0.42
C THR A 73 1.53 15.43 1.01
N PHE A 74 1.55 16.16 2.12
CA PHE A 74 0.33 16.71 2.70
C PHE A 74 -0.38 17.70 1.78
N TYR A 75 0.37 18.52 1.04
CA TYR A 75 -0.21 19.40 0.04
C TYR A 75 -0.92 18.60 -1.05
N ALA A 76 -0.27 17.59 -1.62
CA ALA A 76 -0.82 16.76 -2.68
C ALA A 76 -2.07 15.99 -2.22
N VAL A 77 -2.02 15.34 -1.04
CA VAL A 77 -3.15 14.62 -0.45
C VAL A 77 -4.36 15.52 -0.25
N LYS A 78 -4.17 16.70 0.35
CA LYS A 78 -5.26 17.66 0.58
C LYS A 78 -5.86 18.14 -0.73
N ARG A 79 -5.03 18.43 -1.74
CA ARG A 79 -5.50 18.87 -3.05
C ARG A 79 -6.28 17.78 -3.76
N ALA A 80 -5.75 16.55 -3.84
CA ALA A 80 -6.42 15.42 -4.46
C ALA A 80 -7.77 15.14 -3.78
N LYS A 81 -7.81 15.13 -2.44
CA LYS A 81 -9.07 14.95 -1.69
C LYS A 81 -10.08 16.06 -1.99
N ASN A 82 -9.66 17.31 -2.06
CA ASN A 82 -10.54 18.44 -2.40
C ASN A 82 -11.07 18.37 -3.84
N LYS A 83 -10.38 17.63 -4.73
CA LYS A 83 -10.83 17.39 -6.11
C LYS A 83 -11.71 16.14 -6.24
N GLY A 84 -11.92 15.43 -5.15
CA GLY A 84 -12.78 14.24 -5.11
C GLY A 84 -12.06 12.93 -5.39
N SER A 85 -10.72 12.92 -5.42
CA SER A 85 -9.94 11.69 -5.51
C SER A 85 -10.12 10.84 -4.26
N ILE A 86 -10.12 9.54 -4.43
CA ILE A 86 -9.99 8.57 -3.34
C ILE A 86 -8.54 8.60 -2.84
N ILE A 87 -8.33 8.83 -1.55
CA ILE A 87 -7.01 8.80 -0.95
C ILE A 87 -6.71 7.38 -0.46
N SER A 88 -5.75 6.74 -1.10
CA SER A 88 -5.26 5.40 -0.76
C SER A 88 -3.93 5.51 0.00
N TYR A 89 -3.80 4.77 1.09
CA TYR A 89 -2.60 4.79 1.92
C TYR A 89 -2.10 3.38 2.26
N ASP A 90 -0.82 3.15 2.00
CA ASP A 90 -0.04 2.01 2.51
C ASP A 90 1.17 2.58 3.27
N PRO A 91 1.21 2.54 4.60
CA PRO A 91 2.34 3.06 5.37
C PRO A 91 3.66 2.44 4.96
N ASN A 92 3.67 1.14 4.73
CA ASN A 92 4.84 0.39 4.29
C ASN A 92 6.06 0.72 5.14
N TYR A 93 5.92 0.54 6.46
CA TYR A 93 6.91 0.95 7.45
C TYR A 93 8.28 0.31 7.23
N ARG A 94 9.31 1.12 7.31
CA ARG A 94 10.71 0.70 7.25
C ARG A 94 11.49 1.38 8.37
N ALA A 95 11.69 0.66 9.49
CA ALA A 95 12.33 1.20 10.71
C ALA A 95 13.64 1.95 10.43
N SER A 96 14.48 1.41 9.53
CA SER A 96 15.79 1.99 9.19
C SER A 96 15.74 3.35 8.48
N LEU A 97 14.57 3.78 8.00
CA LEU A 97 14.38 5.07 7.32
C LEU A 97 13.87 6.17 8.24
N TRP A 98 13.50 5.82 9.48
CA TRP A 98 13.01 6.78 10.46
C TRP A 98 14.08 7.06 11.53
N GLU A 99 13.97 8.21 12.15
CA GLU A 99 14.85 8.58 13.28
C GLU A 99 14.64 7.64 14.47
N ASN A 100 13.38 7.35 14.76
CA ASN A 100 12.93 6.41 15.78
C ASN A 100 11.45 6.05 15.53
N GLU A 101 10.96 5.05 16.25
CA GLU A 101 9.60 4.54 16.13
C GLU A 101 8.53 5.58 16.49
N GLU A 102 8.77 6.39 17.53
CA GLU A 102 7.82 7.42 17.96
C GLU A 102 7.64 8.50 16.87
N THR A 103 8.72 8.90 16.22
CA THR A 103 8.68 9.83 15.07
C THR A 103 7.91 9.20 13.91
N ALA A 104 8.13 7.93 13.63
CA ALA A 104 7.40 7.19 12.62
C ALA A 104 5.89 7.13 12.93
N LYS A 105 5.50 6.68 14.11
CA LYS A 105 4.10 6.65 14.60
C LYS A 105 3.44 8.00 14.42
N LYS A 106 4.07 9.06 14.92
CA LYS A 106 3.55 10.43 14.84
C LYS A 106 3.23 10.84 13.40
N HIS A 107 4.17 10.66 12.49
CA HIS A 107 4.01 11.12 11.12
C HIS A 107 3.09 10.20 10.30
N MET A 108 3.17 8.89 10.48
CA MET A 108 2.28 7.96 9.78
C MET A 108 0.82 8.15 10.22
N ARG A 109 0.56 8.26 11.52
CA ARG A 109 -0.79 8.48 12.06
C ARG A 109 -1.36 9.84 11.66
N SER A 110 -0.53 10.86 11.48
CA SER A 110 -1.00 12.21 11.10
C SER A 110 -1.62 12.28 9.69
N LEU A 111 -1.39 11.28 8.84
CA LEU A 111 -2.00 11.20 7.51
C LEU A 111 -3.39 10.55 7.54
N ILE A 112 -3.67 9.66 8.51
CA ILE A 112 -4.90 8.86 8.61
C ILE A 112 -6.19 9.70 8.44
N PRO A 113 -6.34 10.89 9.03
CA PRO A 113 -7.57 11.70 8.86
C PRO A 113 -7.90 12.12 7.43
N TYR A 114 -6.97 11.98 6.50
CA TYR A 114 -7.17 12.30 5.09
C TYR A 114 -7.47 11.08 4.22
N VAL A 115 -7.29 9.88 4.76
CA VAL A 115 -7.33 8.62 4.03
C VAL A 115 -8.75 8.11 3.88
N ASP A 116 -9.10 7.62 2.69
CA ASP A 116 -10.38 6.95 2.42
C ASP A 116 -10.24 5.43 2.48
N ILE A 117 -9.15 4.89 1.94
CA ILE A 117 -8.87 3.45 1.91
C ILE A 117 -7.44 3.17 2.33
N MET A 118 -7.23 2.20 3.19
CA MET A 118 -5.94 1.93 3.81
C MET A 118 -5.59 0.45 3.80
N LYS A 119 -4.36 0.14 3.42
CA LYS A 119 -3.78 -1.18 3.63
C LYS A 119 -2.67 -1.07 4.68
N ILE A 120 -2.66 -2.02 5.57
CA ILE A 120 -1.55 -2.24 6.51
C ILE A 120 -1.18 -3.73 6.52
N SER A 121 -0.01 -4.08 7.02
CA SER A 121 0.31 -5.46 7.39
C SER A 121 -0.11 -5.74 8.84
N ASP A 122 -0.19 -7.01 9.21
CA ASP A 122 -0.40 -7.42 10.61
C ASP A 122 0.72 -6.94 11.54
N GLU A 123 1.95 -6.83 11.05
CA GLU A 123 3.09 -6.27 11.78
C GLU A 123 2.96 -4.75 12.06
N GLU A 124 2.16 -4.04 11.27
CA GLU A 124 1.96 -2.59 11.40
C GLU A 124 0.77 -2.22 12.31
N THR A 125 -0.03 -3.18 12.73
CA THR A 125 -1.25 -2.95 13.52
C THR A 125 -0.97 -2.18 14.80
N GLY A 126 -0.06 -2.67 15.64
CA GLY A 126 0.33 -2.01 16.90
C GLY A 126 0.94 -0.63 16.69
N LEU A 127 1.76 -0.47 15.64
CA LEU A 127 2.39 0.79 15.31
C LEU A 127 1.37 1.90 14.97
N LEU A 128 0.27 1.55 14.31
CA LEU A 128 -0.70 2.52 13.80
C LEU A 128 -1.89 2.74 14.73
N THR A 129 -2.24 1.74 15.56
CA THR A 129 -3.48 1.76 16.33
C THR A 129 -3.31 1.50 17.82
N ASP A 130 -2.14 1.08 18.27
CA ASP A 130 -1.85 0.56 19.62
C ASP A 130 -2.57 -0.78 19.93
N HIS A 131 -3.12 -1.47 18.91
CA HIS A 131 -3.72 -2.78 19.00
C HIS A 131 -2.95 -3.78 18.14
N GLU A 132 -2.53 -4.90 18.73
CA GLU A 132 -1.89 -6.01 18.00
C GLU A 132 -2.92 -6.91 17.28
N ASN A 133 -4.15 -6.91 17.77
CA ASN A 133 -5.23 -7.69 17.18
C ASN A 133 -5.70 -7.05 15.87
N VAL A 134 -5.69 -7.83 14.79
CA VAL A 134 -6.04 -7.40 13.43
C VAL A 134 -7.45 -6.80 13.34
N MET A 135 -8.43 -7.41 14.00
CA MET A 135 -9.82 -6.94 13.98
C MET A 135 -9.98 -5.62 14.73
N GLU A 136 -9.35 -5.50 15.91
CA GLU A 136 -9.37 -4.28 16.70
C GLU A 136 -8.65 -3.13 16.01
N ALA A 137 -7.52 -3.44 15.35
CA ALA A 137 -6.77 -2.47 14.58
C ALA A 137 -7.58 -1.94 13.38
N ALA A 138 -8.22 -2.83 12.62
CA ALA A 138 -9.05 -2.45 11.48
C ALA A 138 -10.25 -1.60 11.92
N GLU A 139 -10.95 -1.98 12.99
CA GLU A 139 -12.06 -1.20 13.55
C GLU A 139 -11.59 0.17 14.05
N THR A 140 -10.41 0.24 14.68
CA THR A 140 -9.83 1.50 15.17
C THR A 140 -9.54 2.47 14.03
N LEU A 141 -8.93 2.00 12.93
CA LEU A 141 -8.70 2.81 11.75
C LEU A 141 -10.00 3.28 11.09
N TYR A 142 -10.99 2.40 11.02
CA TYR A 142 -12.32 2.76 10.52
C TYR A 142 -12.96 3.87 11.38
N ARG A 143 -12.90 3.76 12.71
CA ARG A 143 -13.40 4.79 13.63
C ARG A 143 -12.63 6.12 13.53
N GLN A 144 -11.40 6.11 13.06
CA GLN A 144 -10.60 7.30 12.75
C GLN A 144 -10.95 7.95 11.41
N GLY A 145 -11.88 7.36 10.64
CA GLY A 145 -12.41 7.93 9.40
C GLY A 145 -11.98 7.22 8.11
N VAL A 146 -11.17 6.17 8.20
CA VAL A 146 -10.85 5.33 7.04
C VAL A 146 -12.07 4.49 6.69
N LYS A 147 -12.56 4.58 5.45
CA LYS A 147 -13.80 3.92 5.02
C LYS A 147 -13.64 2.43 4.73
N VAL A 148 -12.47 2.04 4.22
CA VAL A 148 -12.11 0.65 3.93
C VAL A 148 -10.71 0.38 4.44
N VAL A 149 -10.56 -0.63 5.28
CA VAL A 149 -9.28 -1.08 5.82
C VAL A 149 -9.00 -2.49 5.34
N ALA A 150 -7.81 -2.73 4.80
CA ALA A 150 -7.29 -4.04 4.48
C ALA A 150 -6.06 -4.32 5.35
N VAL A 151 -6.08 -5.41 6.12
CA VAL A 151 -4.92 -5.89 6.87
C VAL A 151 -4.41 -7.15 6.20
N THR A 152 -3.22 -7.11 5.62
CA THR A 152 -2.60 -8.27 4.98
C THR A 152 -1.96 -9.19 6.01
N LEU A 153 -2.13 -10.52 5.83
CA LEU A 153 -1.74 -11.59 6.75
C LEU A 153 -0.71 -12.53 6.11
N GLY A 154 0.15 -12.00 5.24
CA GLY A 154 1.08 -12.79 4.46
C GLY A 154 0.38 -13.87 3.62
N GLY A 155 0.85 -15.11 3.68
CA GLY A 155 0.24 -16.25 2.98
C GLY A 155 -1.19 -16.56 3.40
N ASN A 156 -1.61 -16.14 4.60
CA ASN A 156 -2.96 -16.36 5.11
C ASN A 156 -4.03 -15.47 4.46
N GLY A 157 -3.62 -14.53 3.58
CA GLY A 157 -4.53 -13.65 2.85
C GLY A 157 -4.69 -12.28 3.48
N ALA A 158 -5.93 -11.82 3.70
CA ALA A 158 -6.20 -10.50 4.24
C ALA A 158 -7.48 -10.45 5.09
N TYR A 159 -7.56 -9.47 5.99
CA TYR A 159 -8.78 -9.10 6.70
C TYR A 159 -9.26 -7.75 6.18
N ILE A 160 -10.52 -7.69 5.74
CA ILE A 160 -11.14 -6.48 5.18
C ILE A 160 -12.19 -5.96 6.15
N TYR A 161 -12.24 -4.65 6.34
CA TYR A 161 -13.20 -4.00 7.22
C TYR A 161 -13.81 -2.75 6.56
N ASN A 162 -15.12 -2.60 6.67
CA ASN A 162 -15.87 -1.40 6.26
C ASN A 162 -17.03 -1.12 7.21
N LYS A 163 -17.99 -0.28 6.80
CA LYS A 163 -19.23 0.05 7.57
C LYS A 163 -20.11 -1.16 7.93
N GLU A 164 -20.01 -2.27 7.20
CA GLU A 164 -20.79 -3.49 7.41
C GLU A 164 -20.11 -4.46 8.39
N GLY A 165 -18.87 -4.15 8.80
CA GLY A 165 -18.04 -4.97 9.66
C GLY A 165 -16.81 -5.51 8.96
N GLY A 166 -16.29 -6.65 9.42
CA GLY A 166 -15.06 -7.23 8.88
C GLY A 166 -15.20 -8.68 8.45
N CYS A 167 -14.40 -9.08 7.46
CA CYS A 167 -14.34 -10.42 6.90
C CYS A 167 -12.89 -10.83 6.62
N ALA A 168 -12.53 -12.06 6.98
CA ALA A 168 -11.27 -12.68 6.59
C ALA A 168 -11.39 -13.26 5.17
N VAL A 169 -10.40 -12.98 4.34
CA VAL A 169 -10.31 -13.44 2.95
C VAL A 169 -9.06 -14.30 2.83
N PRO A 170 -9.20 -15.62 2.69
CA PRO A 170 -8.05 -16.53 2.67
C PRO A 170 -7.13 -16.27 1.47
N GLY A 171 -5.85 -16.60 1.64
CA GLY A 171 -4.87 -16.57 0.56
C GLY A 171 -4.99 -17.76 -0.38
N PHE A 172 -4.24 -17.74 -1.47
CA PHE A 172 -4.07 -18.87 -2.38
C PHE A 172 -2.86 -19.69 -1.97
N THR A 173 -2.96 -21.00 -2.07
CA THR A 173 -1.83 -21.90 -1.85
C THR A 173 -0.77 -21.66 -2.92
N VAL A 174 0.47 -21.41 -2.50
CA VAL A 174 1.64 -21.24 -3.36
C VAL A 174 2.60 -22.39 -3.10
N GLU A 175 2.88 -23.21 -4.12
CA GLU A 175 3.77 -24.37 -3.96
C GLU A 175 5.24 -23.96 -3.81
N HIS A 176 5.64 -22.88 -4.45
CA HIS A 176 7.01 -22.38 -4.42
C HIS A 176 7.06 -20.86 -4.35
N VAL A 177 7.54 -20.34 -3.23
CA VAL A 177 7.80 -18.92 -3.03
C VAL A 177 9.22 -18.62 -3.48
N ALA A 178 9.37 -17.88 -4.58
CA ALA A 178 10.66 -17.46 -5.12
C ALA A 178 11.14 -16.15 -4.51
N ASP A 179 10.21 -15.20 -4.29
CA ASP A 179 10.52 -13.88 -3.77
C ASP A 179 9.26 -13.22 -3.19
N THR A 180 9.30 -12.73 -1.94
CA THR A 180 8.14 -12.03 -1.34
C THR A 180 8.17 -10.52 -1.56
N ASN A 181 9.19 -9.98 -2.29
CA ASN A 181 9.23 -8.57 -2.65
C ASN A 181 8.04 -8.17 -3.50
N GLY A 182 7.37 -7.07 -3.09
CA GLY A 182 6.22 -6.57 -3.81
C GLY A 182 4.92 -7.33 -3.60
N ALA A 183 4.88 -8.36 -2.73
CA ALA A 183 3.63 -9.09 -2.46
C ALA A 183 2.52 -8.17 -1.93
N GLY A 184 2.83 -7.33 -0.92
CA GLY A 184 1.90 -6.34 -0.39
C GLY A 184 1.52 -5.28 -1.41
N ASP A 185 2.49 -4.78 -2.18
CA ASP A 185 2.25 -3.79 -3.23
C ASP A 185 1.37 -4.35 -4.35
N SER A 186 1.61 -5.62 -4.75
CA SER A 186 0.82 -6.30 -5.78
C SER A 186 -0.60 -6.63 -5.32
N PHE A 187 -0.78 -7.08 -4.07
CA PHE A 187 -2.10 -7.21 -3.45
C PHE A 187 -2.87 -5.90 -3.54
N TRP A 188 -2.23 -4.81 -3.07
CA TRP A 188 -2.88 -3.51 -3.02
C TRP A 188 -3.16 -2.96 -4.41
N GLY A 189 -2.24 -3.12 -5.35
CA GLY A 189 -2.45 -2.76 -6.75
C GLY A 189 -3.65 -3.47 -7.36
N GLY A 190 -3.80 -4.78 -7.14
CA GLY A 190 -4.95 -5.57 -7.57
C GLY A 190 -6.27 -5.11 -6.92
N PHE A 191 -6.25 -4.83 -5.63
CA PHE A 191 -7.40 -4.31 -4.89
C PHE A 191 -7.85 -2.94 -5.44
N LEU A 192 -6.91 -2.00 -5.62
CA LEU A 192 -7.18 -0.67 -6.17
C LEU A 192 -7.67 -0.73 -7.61
N TYR A 193 -7.15 -1.66 -8.42
CA TYR A 193 -7.65 -1.91 -9.77
C TYR A 193 -9.14 -2.26 -9.75
N LYS A 194 -9.57 -3.17 -8.87
CA LYS A 194 -10.99 -3.54 -8.74
C LYS A 194 -11.86 -2.37 -8.26
N ILE A 195 -11.39 -1.57 -7.30
CA ILE A 195 -12.08 -0.34 -6.89
C ILE A 195 -12.24 0.62 -8.08
N SER A 196 -11.17 0.85 -8.84
CA SER A 196 -11.21 1.73 -10.01
C SER A 196 -12.18 1.24 -11.08
N GLN A 197 -12.21 -0.08 -11.34
CA GLN A 197 -13.12 -0.68 -12.34
C GLN A 197 -14.58 -0.63 -11.92
N SER A 198 -14.87 -0.62 -10.62
CA SER A 198 -16.26 -0.58 -10.13
C SER A 198 -17.01 0.71 -10.49
N GLY A 199 -16.28 1.82 -10.65
CA GLY A 199 -16.86 3.15 -10.86
C GLY A 199 -17.70 3.66 -9.68
N LYS A 200 -17.72 2.93 -8.55
CA LYS A 200 -18.50 3.26 -7.35
C LYS A 200 -17.74 4.22 -6.44
N LYS A 201 -18.49 4.97 -5.65
CA LYS A 201 -17.91 5.67 -4.49
C LYS A 201 -17.54 4.66 -3.41
N VAL A 202 -16.49 4.97 -2.64
CA VAL A 202 -16.02 4.07 -1.57
C VAL A 202 -17.13 3.77 -0.55
N ASP A 203 -17.97 4.74 -0.24
CA ASP A 203 -19.11 4.59 0.71
C ASP A 203 -20.20 3.64 0.21
N ASP A 204 -20.27 3.39 -1.10
CA ASP A 204 -21.30 2.54 -1.74
C ASP A 204 -20.81 1.09 -1.93
N LEU A 205 -19.54 0.81 -1.61
CA LEU A 205 -18.98 -0.55 -1.69
C LEU A 205 -19.46 -1.40 -0.53
N THR A 206 -19.99 -2.58 -0.85
CA THR A 206 -20.41 -3.58 0.14
C THR A 206 -19.22 -4.39 0.63
N LEU A 207 -19.35 -5.03 1.80
CA LEU A 207 -18.31 -5.93 2.31
C LEU A 207 -18.11 -7.14 1.37
N GLU A 208 -19.16 -7.63 0.75
CA GLU A 208 -19.11 -8.72 -0.24
C GLU A 208 -18.24 -8.33 -1.44
N GLU A 209 -18.47 -7.17 -2.04
CA GLU A 209 -17.63 -6.66 -3.15
C GLU A 209 -16.18 -6.49 -2.74
N LEU A 210 -15.93 -5.90 -1.57
CA LEU A 210 -14.59 -5.69 -1.04
C LEU A 210 -13.88 -7.03 -0.77
N THR A 211 -14.61 -8.06 -0.34
CA THR A 211 -14.09 -9.42 -0.18
C THR A 211 -13.64 -10.00 -1.52
N GLU A 212 -14.43 -9.84 -2.58
CA GLU A 212 -14.03 -10.26 -3.94
C GLU A 212 -12.84 -9.45 -4.47
N TYR A 213 -12.74 -8.16 -4.15
CA TYR A 213 -11.58 -7.35 -4.54
C TYR A 213 -10.31 -7.78 -3.79
N ALA A 214 -10.45 -8.15 -2.51
CA ALA A 214 -9.34 -8.69 -1.74
C ALA A 214 -8.91 -10.07 -2.23
N ARG A 215 -9.86 -10.90 -2.63
CA ARG A 215 -9.58 -12.19 -3.27
C ARG A 215 -8.78 -12.01 -4.56
N PHE A 216 -9.16 -11.06 -5.40
CA PHE A 216 -8.39 -10.69 -6.59
C PHE A 216 -6.98 -10.21 -6.22
N GLY A 217 -6.85 -9.34 -5.21
CA GLY A 217 -5.55 -8.90 -4.69
C GLY A 217 -4.68 -10.07 -4.18
N ASN A 218 -5.27 -11.03 -3.45
CA ASN A 218 -4.58 -12.25 -3.00
C ASN A 218 -4.10 -13.10 -4.19
N ALA A 219 -4.89 -13.20 -5.27
CA ALA A 219 -4.49 -13.91 -6.49
C ALA A 219 -3.28 -13.22 -7.15
N VAL A 220 -3.31 -11.90 -7.28
CA VAL A 220 -2.17 -11.12 -7.82
C VAL A 220 -0.92 -11.34 -6.98
N ALA A 221 -1.04 -11.24 -5.64
CA ALA A 221 0.08 -11.43 -4.72
C ALA A 221 0.65 -12.85 -4.79
N SER A 222 -0.21 -13.87 -4.84
CA SER A 222 0.21 -15.26 -4.94
C SER A 222 1.03 -15.55 -6.20
N LEU A 223 0.67 -14.96 -7.34
CA LEU A 223 1.41 -15.08 -8.59
C LEU A 223 2.71 -14.25 -8.59
N CYS A 224 2.71 -13.10 -7.92
CA CYS A 224 3.90 -12.28 -7.78
C CYS A 224 5.01 -13.00 -7.01
N VAL A 225 4.68 -13.66 -5.90
CA VAL A 225 5.69 -14.32 -5.05
C VAL A 225 6.30 -15.58 -5.69
N GLU A 226 5.71 -16.13 -6.74
CA GLU A 226 6.24 -17.27 -7.50
C GLU A 226 7.44 -16.90 -8.40
N LYS A 227 7.71 -15.60 -8.58
CA LYS A 227 8.76 -15.09 -9.46
C LYS A 227 9.69 -14.15 -8.68
N LYS A 228 10.95 -14.02 -9.15
CA LYS A 228 11.91 -13.08 -8.58
C LYS A 228 11.64 -11.64 -9.00
N GLY A 229 11.78 -10.72 -8.05
CA GLY A 229 11.58 -9.28 -8.23
C GLY A 229 10.13 -8.86 -8.05
N ALA A 230 9.88 -7.55 -7.92
CA ALA A 230 8.54 -6.99 -7.75
C ALA A 230 7.90 -6.66 -9.11
N ILE A 231 8.38 -5.61 -9.80
CA ILE A 231 7.80 -5.18 -11.09
C ILE A 231 7.84 -6.28 -12.16
N PRO A 232 8.98 -7.00 -12.38
CA PRO A 232 9.03 -8.09 -13.36
C PRO A 232 8.16 -9.30 -13.01
N ALA A 233 7.76 -9.43 -11.74
CA ALA A 233 6.94 -10.55 -11.25
C ALA A 233 5.42 -10.28 -11.38
N MET A 234 5.01 -9.07 -11.72
CA MET A 234 3.58 -8.74 -11.86
C MET A 234 2.91 -9.64 -12.90
N PRO A 235 1.77 -10.27 -12.57
CA PRO A 235 1.07 -11.15 -13.48
C PRO A 235 0.27 -10.37 -14.53
N GLU A 236 0.00 -11.02 -15.64
CA GLU A 236 -1.00 -10.60 -16.60
C GLU A 236 -2.41 -10.89 -16.08
N LEU A 237 -3.40 -10.10 -16.52
CA LEU A 237 -4.78 -10.23 -16.06
C LEU A 237 -5.34 -11.65 -16.26
N SER A 238 -5.07 -12.28 -17.40
CA SER A 238 -5.50 -13.66 -17.69
C SER A 238 -4.97 -14.69 -16.70
N GLN A 239 -3.72 -14.50 -16.22
CA GLN A 239 -3.14 -15.38 -15.18
C GLN A 239 -3.85 -15.21 -13.84
N VAL A 240 -4.26 -13.97 -13.51
CA VAL A 240 -5.03 -13.70 -12.30
C VAL A 240 -6.42 -14.32 -12.37
N GLU A 241 -7.09 -14.19 -13.51
CA GLU A 241 -8.41 -14.79 -13.76
C GLU A 241 -8.35 -16.32 -13.63
N GLU A 242 -7.34 -16.97 -14.21
CA GLU A 242 -7.09 -18.41 -14.08
C GLU A 242 -6.85 -18.79 -12.61
N ARG A 243 -6.03 -18.03 -11.87
CA ARG A 243 -5.79 -18.25 -10.44
C ARG A 243 -7.08 -18.11 -9.60
N MET A 244 -7.97 -17.20 -9.99
CA MET A 244 -9.27 -17.00 -9.34
C MET A 244 -10.21 -18.18 -9.50
N GLU A 245 -10.06 -19.00 -10.55
CA GLU A 245 -10.80 -20.24 -10.74
C GLU A 245 -10.26 -21.39 -9.87
N ASP A 246 -9.03 -21.30 -9.39
CA ASP A 246 -8.43 -22.28 -8.50
C ASP A 246 -9.15 -22.24 -7.12
N THR A 247 -9.61 -23.37 -6.66
CA THR A 247 -10.34 -23.53 -5.39
C THR A 247 -9.45 -23.97 -4.23
N LYS A 248 -8.16 -24.06 -4.44
CA LYS A 248 -7.19 -24.42 -3.38
C LYS A 248 -6.89 -23.21 -2.49
N TRP A 249 -7.70 -23.04 -1.46
CA TRP A 249 -7.55 -22.04 -0.42
C TRP A 249 -6.69 -22.56 0.74
N ILE A 250 -6.06 -21.64 1.49
CA ILE A 250 -5.40 -21.95 2.77
C ILE A 250 -6.42 -21.92 3.90
#